data_5962d29f7fa83ed7667a12724518728c
#
_entry.id   5962d29f7fa83ed7667a12724518728c
#
_cell.length_a   1.000
_cell.length_b   1.000
_cell.length_c   1.000
_cell.angle_alpha   90.00
_cell.angle_beta   90.00
_cell.angle_gamma   90.00
#
_symmetry.space_group_name_H-M   'P 1'
#
loop_
_entity.id
_entity.type
_entity.pdbx_description
1 polymer ?
#
loop_
_entity_poly.entity_id
_entity_poly.type
_entity_poly.pdbx_seq_one_letter_code
_entity_poly.pdbx_strand_id
1 'polypeptide(L)' 'MTEEEKFLAKFRAWVEENPGEAGVTQINLTTQKEFTLREILEQLIEAETSETVMLDEEVLEIKGQVQKWIEGT' A
#
# COMPACT_ATOMS: atom_id res chain seq x y z
N MET A 1 -7.61 -17.87 3.38
CA MET A 1 -7.01 -16.53 3.14
C MET A 1 -5.89 -16.26 4.11
N THR A 2 -4.75 -15.82 3.61
CA THR A 2 -3.64 -15.36 4.46
C THR A 2 -3.94 -13.96 5.00
N GLU A 3 -3.21 -13.55 6.04
CA GLU A 3 -3.35 -12.18 6.56
C GLU A 3 -2.99 -11.14 5.52
N GLU A 4 -2.00 -11.44 4.67
CA GLU A 4 -1.59 -10.59 3.57
C GLU A 4 -2.74 -10.35 2.59
N GLU A 5 -3.44 -11.41 2.21
CA GLU A 5 -4.59 -11.30 1.30
C GLU A 5 -5.72 -10.51 1.92
N LYS A 6 -5.98 -10.71 3.21
CA LYS A 6 -7.00 -9.94 3.93
C LYS A 6 -6.66 -8.46 3.97
N PHE A 7 -5.39 -8.14 4.26
CA PHE A 7 -4.92 -6.77 4.28
C PHE A 7 -5.09 -6.11 2.91
N LEU A 8 -4.65 -6.79 1.85
CA LEU A 8 -4.77 -6.25 0.49
C LEU A 8 -6.23 -6.04 0.08
N ALA A 9 -7.11 -6.96 0.46
CA ALA A 9 -8.54 -6.81 0.18
C ALA A 9 -9.13 -5.59 0.88
N LYS A 10 -8.78 -5.37 2.15
CA LYS A 10 -9.23 -4.20 2.91
C LYS A 10 -8.67 -2.90 2.34
N PHE A 11 -7.40 -2.89 1.99
CA PHE A 11 -6.74 -1.72 1.42
C PHE A 11 -7.36 -1.37 0.07
N ARG A 12 -7.57 -2.38 -0.77
CA ARG A 12 -8.21 -2.19 -2.06
C ARG A 12 -9.62 -1.62 -1.93
N ALA A 13 -10.41 -2.16 -1.01
CA ALA A 13 -11.76 -1.66 -0.76
C ALA A 13 -11.72 -0.20 -0.31
N TRP A 14 -10.78 0.15 0.57
CA TRP A 14 -10.62 1.53 1.03
C TRP A 14 -10.29 2.46 -0.13
N VAL A 15 -9.37 2.06 -1.01
CA VAL A 15 -8.98 2.86 -2.18
C VAL A 15 -10.17 3.06 -3.12
N GLU A 16 -10.98 2.03 -3.32
CA GLU A 16 -12.17 2.12 -4.17
C GLU A 16 -13.23 3.05 -3.56
N GLU A 17 -13.37 3.06 -2.24
CA GLU A 17 -14.32 3.92 -1.54
C GLU A 17 -13.82 5.37 -1.41
N ASN A 18 -12.50 5.57 -1.42
CA ASN A 18 -11.88 6.86 -1.21
C ASN A 18 -10.88 7.20 -2.34
N PRO A 19 -11.34 7.23 -3.60
CA PRO A 19 -10.43 7.44 -4.73
C PRO A 19 -9.72 8.78 -4.69
N GLY A 20 -10.36 9.81 -4.15
CA GLY A 20 -9.76 11.12 -4.01
C GLY A 20 -8.57 11.11 -3.05
N GLU A 21 -8.75 10.51 -1.88
CA GLU A 21 -7.68 10.40 -0.88
C GLU A 21 -6.55 9.49 -1.33
N ALA A 22 -6.90 8.39 -2.00
CA ALA A 22 -5.90 7.44 -2.52
C ALA A 22 -5.04 8.05 -3.63
N GLY A 23 -5.54 9.06 -4.33
CA GLY A 23 -4.81 9.75 -5.39
C GLY A 23 -4.02 10.98 -4.92
N VAL A 24 -4.10 11.33 -3.63
CA VAL A 24 -3.35 12.46 -3.09
C VAL A 24 -1.87 12.09 -3.00
N THR A 25 -1.01 12.96 -3.54
CA THR A 25 0.43 12.77 -3.46
C THR A 25 0.90 13.01 -2.03
N GLN A 26 1.63 12.04 -1.48
CA GLN A 26 2.23 12.13 -0.17
C GLN A 26 3.74 12.11 -0.30
N ILE A 27 4.44 12.64 0.69
CA ILE A 27 5.89 12.71 0.68
C ILE A 27 6.43 11.87 1.83
N ASN A 28 7.35 10.96 1.52
CA ASN A 28 8.09 10.24 2.54
C ASN A 28 9.17 11.17 3.08
N LEU A 29 9.05 11.56 4.34
CA LEU A 29 9.97 12.52 4.96
C LEU A 29 11.39 12.00 5.09
N THR A 30 11.57 10.69 5.11
CA THR A 30 12.89 10.06 5.22
C THR A 30 13.64 10.09 3.90
N THR A 31 12.97 9.73 2.80
CA THR A 31 13.58 9.61 1.47
C THR A 31 13.29 10.80 0.57
N GLN A 32 12.35 11.67 0.96
CA GLN A 32 11.86 12.81 0.19
C GLN A 32 11.27 12.42 -1.18
N LYS A 33 10.81 11.18 -1.30
CA LYS A 33 10.13 10.70 -2.50
C LYS A 33 8.63 10.83 -2.37
N GLU A 34 7.99 11.16 -3.47
CA GLU A 34 6.55 11.30 -3.55
C GLU A 34 5.90 9.95 -3.90
N PHE A 35 4.73 9.70 -3.34
CA PHE A 35 3.96 8.49 -3.64
C PHE A 35 2.48 8.74 -3.42
N THR A 36 1.62 7.89 -3.99
CA THR A 36 0.20 7.86 -3.68
C THR A 36 -0.15 6.50 -3.10
N LEU A 37 -1.21 6.43 -2.27
CA LEU A 37 -1.65 5.16 -1.71
C LEU A 37 -2.11 4.19 -2.80
N ARG A 38 -2.65 4.71 -3.90
CA ARG A 38 -3.01 3.89 -5.05
C ARG A 38 -1.79 3.19 -5.67
N GLU A 39 -0.69 3.92 -5.82
CA GLU A 39 0.55 3.33 -6.34
C GLU A 39 1.09 2.25 -5.41
N ILE A 40 1.04 2.49 -4.11
CA ILE A 40 1.47 1.50 -3.12
C ILE A 40 0.62 0.23 -3.24
N LEU A 41 -0.69 0.38 -3.34
CA LEU A 41 -1.59 -0.76 -3.52
C LEU A 41 -1.25 -1.57 -4.78
N GLU A 42 -1.02 -0.89 -5.89
CA GLU A 42 -0.66 -1.54 -7.15
C GLU A 42 0.64 -2.33 -7.04
N GLN A 43 1.65 -1.75 -6.40
CA GLN A 43 2.92 -2.43 -6.18
C GLN A 43 2.77 -3.66 -5.28
N LEU A 44 1.97 -3.56 -4.23
CA LEU A 44 1.73 -4.69 -3.34
C LEU A 44 0.99 -5.83 -4.05
N ILE A 45 0.02 -5.50 -4.89
CA ILE A 45 -0.71 -6.51 -5.67
C ILE A 45 0.23 -7.19 -6.67
N GLU A 46 1.07 -6.43 -7.36
CA GLU A 46 2.05 -6.99 -8.29
C GLU A 46 3.01 -7.94 -7.58
N ALA A 47 3.51 -7.57 -6.42
CA ALA A 47 4.41 -8.42 -5.65
C ALA A 47 3.73 -9.71 -5.19
N GLU A 48 2.44 -9.66 -4.88
CA GLU A 48 1.69 -10.84 -4.47
C GLU A 48 1.43 -11.79 -5.63
N THR A 49 1.22 -11.27 -6.83
CA THR A 49 0.92 -12.08 -8.02
C THR A 49 2.15 -12.52 -8.79
N SER A 50 3.32 -11.89 -8.55
CA SER A 50 4.55 -12.21 -9.25
C SER A 50 5.67 -12.52 -8.25
N GLU A 51 6.23 -13.72 -8.34
CA GLU A 51 7.33 -14.14 -7.47
C GLU A 51 8.65 -13.43 -7.80
N THR A 52 8.72 -12.77 -8.96
CA THR A 52 9.94 -12.09 -9.41
C THR A 52 10.02 -10.64 -9.02
N VAL A 53 8.91 -10.05 -8.56
CA VAL A 53 8.87 -8.65 -8.13
C VAL A 53 9.29 -8.55 -6.68
N MET A 54 10.36 -7.79 -6.42
CA MET A 54 10.82 -7.49 -5.07
C MET A 54 10.43 -6.06 -4.72
N LEU A 55 9.83 -5.88 -3.54
CA LEU A 55 9.46 -4.56 -3.04
C LEU A 55 10.69 -3.86 -2.47
N ASP A 56 10.83 -2.56 -2.74
CA ASP A 56 11.84 -1.72 -2.12
C ASP A 56 11.58 -1.62 -0.62
N GLU A 57 12.64 -1.39 0.17
CA GLU A 57 12.52 -1.18 1.61
C GLU A 57 11.55 -0.05 1.94
N GLU A 58 11.55 1.00 1.15
CA GLU A 58 10.64 2.13 1.30
C GLU A 58 9.17 1.68 1.19
N VAL A 59 8.88 0.85 0.20
CA VAL A 59 7.51 0.33 0.01
C VAL A 59 7.11 -0.57 1.17
N LEU A 60 8.03 -1.39 1.66
CA LEU A 60 7.78 -2.25 2.82
C LEU A 60 7.50 -1.44 4.08
N GLU A 61 8.22 -0.34 4.28
CA GLU A 61 7.99 0.55 5.41
C GLU A 61 6.61 1.20 5.33
N ILE A 62 6.25 1.71 4.17
CA ILE A 62 4.93 2.30 3.92
C ILE A 62 3.83 1.26 4.11
N LYS A 63 4.04 0.04 3.62
CA LYS A 63 3.12 -1.08 3.81
C LYS A 63 2.86 -1.32 5.30
N GLY A 64 3.90 -1.34 6.12
CA GLY A 64 3.77 -1.52 7.56
C GLY A 64 2.91 -0.44 8.20
N GLN A 65 3.10 0.80 7.81
CA GLN A 65 2.30 1.93 8.31
C GLN A 65 0.84 1.83 7.88
N VAL A 66 0.61 1.52 6.61
CA VAL A 66 -0.75 1.36 6.08
C VAL A 66 -1.45 0.18 6.74
N GLN A 67 -0.74 -0.91 6.97
CA GLN A 67 -1.28 -2.09 7.62
C GLN A 67 -1.76 -1.77 9.02
N LYS A 68 -0.98 -1.05 9.81
CA LYS A 68 -1.37 -0.61 11.15
C LYS A 68 -2.62 0.26 11.10
N TRP A 69 -2.66 1.18 10.17
CA TRP A 69 -3.77 2.11 10.02
C TRP A 69 -5.06 1.37 9.64
N ILE A 70 -4.99 0.49 8.66
CA ILE A 70 -6.17 -0.25 8.18
C ILE A 70 -6.67 -1.24 9.22
N GLU A 71 -5.76 -1.95 9.91
CA GLU A 71 -6.15 -2.89 10.95
C GLU A 71 -6.64 -2.19 12.22
N GLY A 72 -6.22 -0.95 12.44
CA GLY A 72 -6.66 -0.13 13.54
C GLY A 72 -8.04 0.50 13.36
N THR A 73 -8.56 0.44 12.17
CA THR A 73 -9.90 0.92 11.87
C THR A 73 -10.85 -0.26 11.77
#